data_8fe5c2db8aa8830e6922a2a3efd22827
#
_entry.id   8fe5c2db8aa8830e6922a2a3efd22827
#
_cell.length_a   1.000
_cell.length_b   1.000
_cell.length_c   1.000
_cell.angle_alpha   90.00
_cell.angle_beta   90.00
_cell.angle_gamma   90.00
#
_symmetry.space_group_name_H-M   'P 1'
#
loop_
_entity.id
_entity.type
_entity.pdbx_description
1 polymer ?
#
loop_
_entity_poly.entity_id
_entity_poly.type
_entity_poly.pdbx_seq_one_letter_code
_entity_poly.pdbx_strand_id
1 'polypeptide(L)'
;MVCVDNFFIGTKENIAHLYGDPHFKFYEQDLTDMDRMLEIFKAEQIEYVFHLAANSDIQASAQSPMIEYKNTYSTTFILLECMRLCGVKKLFFASTSAVYGEQMGAEVSEEAVALKPISYYGGAKLGSEGIISSFAYMNDMSVLVFRFPNVIGPRLTHGVIFDFVKRLKEDPSHLRILGDGMQSKPYIYVLDLVDAIMRFKDAEKGITLYNVGVETQTSVTRIAEIVCEKMGLNGIPFEYTGGRGGWKGDVPVFAYNLDKIHATGWRASMTSDEAVAKTVEMVL
;
A
#
# COMPACT_ATOMS: atom_id res chain seq x y z
N MET A 1 -17.20 -5.68 13.09
CA MET A 1 -16.28 -5.60 11.95
C MET A 1 -16.25 -6.94 11.23
N VAL A 2 -16.32 -6.94 9.89
CA VAL A 2 -16.20 -8.15 9.06
C VAL A 2 -14.89 -8.04 8.28
N CYS A 3 -14.06 -9.06 8.34
CA CYS A 3 -12.81 -9.18 7.59
C CYS A 3 -12.93 -10.33 6.59
N VAL A 4 -12.54 -10.10 5.34
CA VAL A 4 -12.49 -11.11 4.29
C VAL A 4 -11.09 -11.12 3.70
N ASP A 5 -10.44 -12.27 3.68
CA ASP A 5 -9.09 -12.44 3.14
C ASP A 5 -8.91 -13.89 2.66
N ASN A 6 -8.19 -14.12 1.57
CA ASN A 6 -7.86 -15.46 1.08
C ASN A 6 -6.44 -15.91 1.45
N PHE A 7 -5.73 -15.10 2.23
CA PHE A 7 -4.33 -15.28 2.64
C PHE A 7 -3.36 -15.49 1.48
N PHE A 8 -3.61 -14.82 0.35
CA PHE A 8 -2.67 -14.85 -0.77
C PHE A 8 -1.28 -14.28 -0.40
N ILE A 9 -1.28 -13.22 0.43
CA ILE A 9 -0.04 -12.62 0.98
C ILE A 9 -0.11 -12.55 2.50
N GLY A 10 -1.29 -12.23 3.06
CA GLY A 10 -1.52 -12.14 4.49
C GLY A 10 -1.42 -13.49 5.21
N THR A 11 -1.35 -13.44 6.54
CA THR A 11 -1.29 -14.65 7.39
C THR A 11 -2.31 -14.58 8.52
N LYS A 12 -2.71 -15.75 9.04
CA LYS A 12 -3.67 -15.85 10.15
C LYS A 12 -3.17 -15.19 11.44
N GLU A 13 -1.86 -15.14 11.63
CA GLU A 13 -1.20 -14.50 12.76
C GLU A 13 -1.49 -12.99 12.82
N ASN A 14 -1.71 -12.36 11.65
CA ASN A 14 -2.01 -10.93 11.58
C ASN A 14 -3.32 -10.55 12.27
N ILE A 15 -4.30 -11.46 12.29
CA ILE A 15 -5.63 -11.25 12.87
C ILE A 15 -5.89 -12.13 14.11
N ALA A 16 -4.92 -12.94 14.53
CA ALA A 16 -5.09 -13.90 15.64
C ALA A 16 -5.54 -13.23 16.94
N HIS A 17 -5.08 -12.01 17.20
CA HIS A 17 -5.46 -11.22 18.38
C HIS A 17 -6.93 -10.76 18.39
N LEU A 18 -7.66 -10.88 17.28
CA LEU A 18 -9.06 -10.53 17.14
C LEU A 18 -10.01 -11.74 17.28
N TYR A 19 -9.45 -12.97 17.26
CA TYR A 19 -10.27 -14.16 17.43
C TYR A 19 -10.88 -14.19 18.85
N GLY A 20 -12.18 -14.40 18.88
CA GLY A 20 -12.93 -14.38 20.15
C GLY A 20 -13.55 -13.03 20.50
N ASP A 21 -13.22 -11.95 19.80
CA ASP A 21 -13.95 -10.69 19.93
C ASP A 21 -15.34 -10.84 19.29
N PRO A 22 -16.45 -10.64 20.04
CA PRO A 22 -17.81 -10.77 19.51
C PRO A 22 -18.14 -9.75 18.41
N HIS A 23 -17.36 -8.68 18.29
CA HIS A 23 -17.50 -7.66 17.25
C HIS A 23 -16.63 -7.89 16.01
N PHE A 24 -15.86 -8.99 15.97
CA PHE A 24 -15.03 -9.39 14.85
C PHE A 24 -15.49 -10.70 14.22
N LYS A 25 -15.73 -10.69 12.90
CA LYS A 25 -15.98 -11.88 12.10
C LYS A 25 -14.98 -11.99 10.99
N PHE A 26 -14.48 -13.17 10.75
CA PHE A 26 -13.53 -13.48 9.69
C PHE A 26 -14.09 -14.51 8.71
N TYR A 27 -13.97 -14.22 7.43
CA TYR A 27 -14.28 -15.12 6.33
C TYR A 27 -13.01 -15.39 5.51
N GLU A 28 -12.50 -16.62 5.51
CA GLU A 28 -11.44 -17.05 4.60
C GLU A 28 -12.06 -17.27 3.23
N GLN A 29 -12.01 -16.23 2.38
CA GLN A 29 -12.73 -16.21 1.11
C GLN A 29 -11.98 -15.39 0.06
N ASP A 30 -11.99 -15.87 -1.19
CA ASP A 30 -11.51 -15.11 -2.35
C ASP A 30 -12.57 -14.08 -2.78
N LEU A 31 -12.19 -12.80 -2.89
CA LEU A 31 -13.08 -11.72 -3.29
C LEU A 31 -13.58 -11.88 -4.73
N THR A 32 -12.93 -12.69 -5.55
CA THR A 32 -13.37 -12.97 -6.94
C THR A 32 -14.53 -13.96 -7.02
N ASP A 33 -14.89 -14.62 -5.92
CA ASP A 33 -16.09 -15.46 -5.82
C ASP A 33 -17.32 -14.58 -5.49
N MET A 34 -17.97 -14.08 -6.53
CA MET A 34 -19.06 -13.12 -6.41
C MET A 34 -20.24 -13.65 -5.60
N ASP A 35 -20.60 -14.92 -5.77
CA ASP A 35 -21.77 -15.52 -5.11
C ASP A 35 -21.56 -15.56 -3.59
N ARG A 36 -20.38 -16.01 -3.15
CA ARG A 36 -20.01 -16.02 -1.73
C ARG A 36 -19.91 -14.61 -1.16
N MET A 37 -19.35 -13.67 -1.91
CA MET A 37 -19.29 -12.28 -1.46
C MET A 37 -20.68 -11.67 -1.27
N LEU A 38 -21.61 -11.93 -2.18
CA LEU A 38 -23.00 -11.47 -2.04
C LEU A 38 -23.70 -12.08 -0.82
N GLU A 39 -23.45 -13.37 -0.53
CA GLU A 39 -23.96 -13.99 0.70
C GLU A 39 -23.45 -13.27 1.96
N ILE A 40 -22.14 -12.97 2.01
CA ILE A 40 -21.52 -12.25 3.14
C ILE A 40 -22.12 -10.84 3.28
N PHE A 41 -22.20 -10.08 2.18
CA PHE A 41 -22.77 -8.74 2.19
C PHE A 41 -24.20 -8.69 2.74
N LYS A 42 -25.04 -9.65 2.33
CA LYS A 42 -26.43 -9.76 2.80
C LYS A 42 -26.54 -10.20 4.26
N ALA A 43 -25.73 -11.20 4.66
CA ALA A 43 -25.76 -11.74 6.02
C ALA A 43 -25.27 -10.74 7.06
N GLU A 44 -24.23 -9.95 6.72
CA GLU A 44 -23.56 -9.05 7.65
C GLU A 44 -24.04 -7.59 7.55
N GLN A 45 -24.96 -7.28 6.65
CA GLN A 45 -25.53 -5.92 6.48
C GLN A 45 -24.46 -4.85 6.38
N ILE A 46 -23.53 -5.02 5.45
CA ILE A 46 -22.37 -4.14 5.28
C ILE A 46 -22.82 -2.71 4.95
N GLU A 47 -22.27 -1.72 5.65
CA GLU A 47 -22.54 -0.28 5.45
C GLU A 47 -21.36 0.46 4.85
N TYR A 48 -20.13 0.03 5.15
CA TYR A 48 -18.87 0.64 4.71
C TYR A 48 -17.87 -0.44 4.31
N VAL A 49 -17.15 -0.20 3.22
CA VAL A 49 -16.09 -1.10 2.76
C VAL A 49 -14.74 -0.42 2.81
N PHE A 50 -13.78 -1.03 3.50
CA PHE A 50 -12.35 -0.69 3.42
C PHE A 50 -11.68 -1.68 2.47
N HIS A 51 -11.48 -1.28 1.21
CA HIS A 51 -10.87 -2.13 0.19
C HIS A 51 -9.36 -2.01 0.21
N LEU A 52 -8.73 -2.91 0.95
CA LEU A 52 -7.27 -3.04 1.09
C LEU A 52 -6.70 -4.22 0.26
N ALA A 53 -7.57 -5.16 -0.12
CA ALA A 53 -7.16 -6.36 -0.83
C ALA A 53 -6.55 -6.03 -2.20
N ALA A 54 -5.33 -6.47 -2.41
CA ALA A 54 -4.58 -6.36 -3.64
C ALA A 54 -3.33 -7.26 -3.56
N ASN A 55 -2.64 -7.47 -4.69
CA ASN A 55 -1.27 -7.93 -4.63
C ASN A 55 -0.37 -6.75 -4.24
N SER A 56 0.34 -6.84 -3.12
CA SER A 56 1.33 -5.83 -2.70
C SER A 56 2.76 -6.20 -3.06
N ASP A 57 3.01 -7.41 -3.54
CA ASP A 57 4.30 -7.84 -4.08
C ASP A 57 4.40 -7.49 -5.57
N ILE A 58 4.79 -6.23 -5.83
CA ILE A 58 4.88 -5.69 -7.19
C ILE A 58 5.93 -6.45 -8.02
N GLN A 59 7.02 -6.92 -7.39
CA GLN A 59 8.09 -7.62 -8.07
C GLN A 59 7.64 -9.01 -8.54
N ALA A 60 6.87 -9.73 -7.74
CA ALA A 60 6.31 -11.03 -8.13
C ALA A 60 5.38 -10.91 -9.35
N SER A 61 4.59 -9.82 -9.46
CA SER A 61 3.69 -9.60 -10.59
C SER A 61 4.41 -9.33 -11.91
N ALA A 62 5.68 -8.92 -11.88
CA ALA A 62 6.48 -8.73 -13.10
C ALA A 62 6.60 -10.01 -13.95
N GLN A 63 6.46 -11.19 -13.33
CA GLN A 63 6.51 -12.48 -14.02
C GLN A 63 5.17 -12.86 -14.67
N SER A 64 4.05 -12.40 -14.11
CA SER A 64 2.71 -12.70 -14.62
C SER A 64 1.73 -11.55 -14.35
N PRO A 65 1.30 -10.81 -15.38
CA PRO A 65 0.30 -9.74 -15.23
C PRO A 65 -1.06 -10.26 -14.74
N MET A 66 -1.32 -11.58 -14.88
CA MET A 66 -2.55 -12.21 -14.40
C MET A 66 -2.68 -12.15 -12.88
N ILE A 67 -1.58 -12.03 -12.14
CA ILE A 67 -1.59 -11.82 -10.69
C ILE A 67 -2.33 -10.52 -10.37
N GLU A 68 -1.99 -9.43 -11.07
CA GLU A 68 -2.63 -8.13 -10.86
C GLU A 68 -4.06 -8.09 -11.39
N TYR A 69 -4.30 -8.72 -12.53
CA TYR A 69 -5.66 -8.83 -13.05
C TYR A 69 -6.58 -9.49 -12.03
N LYS A 70 -6.17 -10.65 -11.48
CA LYS A 70 -6.98 -11.40 -10.52
C LYS A 70 -7.06 -10.70 -9.16
N ASN A 71 -5.91 -10.41 -8.55
CA ASN A 71 -5.84 -10.05 -7.12
C ASN A 71 -5.98 -8.54 -6.87
N THR A 72 -5.88 -7.69 -7.89
CA THR A 72 -5.99 -6.23 -7.76
C THR A 72 -7.19 -5.67 -8.52
N TYR A 73 -7.31 -5.94 -9.83
CA TYR A 73 -8.38 -5.36 -10.62
C TYR A 73 -9.72 -6.10 -10.47
N SER A 74 -9.74 -7.43 -10.64
CA SER A 74 -10.98 -8.21 -10.57
C SER A 74 -11.60 -8.20 -9.17
N THR A 75 -10.79 -8.22 -8.12
CA THR A 75 -11.26 -8.07 -6.72
C THR A 75 -11.99 -6.75 -6.54
N THR A 76 -11.45 -5.65 -7.09
CA THR A 76 -12.09 -4.33 -7.04
C THR A 76 -13.43 -4.34 -7.80
N PHE A 77 -13.46 -4.89 -9.02
CA PHE A 77 -14.67 -4.92 -9.82
C PHE A 77 -15.80 -5.73 -9.16
N ILE A 78 -15.49 -6.95 -8.70
CA ILE A 78 -16.47 -7.82 -8.02
C ILE A 78 -16.99 -7.17 -6.73
N LEU A 79 -16.11 -6.57 -5.94
CA LEU A 79 -16.49 -5.86 -4.73
C LEU A 79 -17.47 -4.71 -5.01
N LEU A 80 -17.18 -3.89 -6.02
CA LEU A 80 -18.06 -2.80 -6.44
C LEU A 80 -19.44 -3.30 -6.89
N GLU A 81 -19.48 -4.42 -7.62
CA GLU A 81 -20.75 -5.02 -8.04
C GLU A 81 -21.56 -5.57 -6.85
N CYS A 82 -20.90 -6.20 -5.87
CA CYS A 82 -21.55 -6.61 -4.61
C CYS A 82 -22.09 -5.39 -3.85
N MET A 83 -21.32 -4.32 -3.76
CA MET A 83 -21.76 -3.05 -3.14
C MET A 83 -23.00 -2.49 -3.85
N ARG A 84 -22.99 -2.44 -5.18
CA ARG A 84 -24.12 -1.96 -5.99
C ARG A 84 -25.39 -2.78 -5.75
N LEU A 85 -25.27 -4.11 -5.80
CA LEU A 85 -26.40 -5.03 -5.63
C LEU A 85 -26.97 -5.02 -4.20
N CYS A 86 -26.13 -4.73 -3.20
CA CYS A 86 -26.54 -4.66 -1.80
C CYS A 86 -26.82 -3.22 -1.32
N GLY A 87 -26.71 -2.21 -2.18
CA GLY A 87 -26.99 -0.81 -1.85
C GLY A 87 -25.94 -0.14 -0.96
N VAL A 88 -24.74 -0.70 -0.85
CA VAL A 88 -23.64 -0.13 -0.06
C VAL A 88 -23.02 1.04 -0.81
N LYS A 89 -22.89 2.20 -0.16
CA LYS A 89 -22.50 3.47 -0.81
C LYS A 89 -21.17 4.03 -0.34
N LYS A 90 -20.58 3.52 0.73
CA LYS A 90 -19.34 4.06 1.31
C LYS A 90 -18.15 3.14 1.06
N LEU A 91 -17.10 3.68 0.44
CA LEU A 91 -15.89 2.96 0.09
C LEU A 91 -14.64 3.76 0.47
N PHE A 92 -13.70 3.13 1.16
CA PHE A 92 -12.30 3.52 1.15
C PHE A 92 -11.53 2.62 0.18
N PHE A 93 -10.74 3.20 -0.70
CA PHE A 93 -9.87 2.48 -1.63
C PHE A 93 -8.40 2.81 -1.40
N ALA A 94 -7.62 1.77 -1.12
CA ALA A 94 -6.17 1.83 -1.01
C ALA A 94 -5.53 1.86 -2.40
N SER A 95 -5.26 3.07 -2.91
CA SER A 95 -4.49 3.28 -4.14
C SER A 95 -3.00 3.46 -3.84
N THR A 96 -2.21 3.92 -4.78
CA THR A 96 -0.75 3.89 -4.71
C THR A 96 -0.10 5.02 -5.51
N SER A 97 1.12 5.41 -5.12
CA SER A 97 2.00 6.28 -5.94
C SER A 97 2.36 5.67 -7.30
N ALA A 98 2.31 4.35 -7.43
CA ALA A 98 2.67 3.66 -8.67
C ALA A 98 1.79 4.05 -9.87
N VAL A 99 0.59 4.64 -9.64
CA VAL A 99 -0.29 5.13 -10.71
C VAL A 99 0.31 6.30 -11.48
N TYR A 100 1.20 7.08 -10.85
CA TYR A 100 1.86 8.23 -11.48
C TYR A 100 2.93 7.82 -12.51
N GLY A 101 3.54 6.64 -12.33
CA GLY A 101 4.68 6.22 -13.12
C GLY A 101 5.94 7.03 -12.81
N GLU A 102 6.89 7.06 -13.75
CA GLU A 102 8.15 7.77 -13.59
C GLU A 102 7.97 9.27 -13.91
N GLN A 103 8.24 10.14 -12.95
CA GLN A 103 8.06 11.59 -13.04
C GLN A 103 9.39 12.37 -13.01
N MET A 104 10.53 11.68 -13.20
CA MET A 104 11.88 12.25 -13.23
C MET A 104 12.22 13.17 -12.04
N GLY A 105 11.70 12.86 -10.85
CA GLY A 105 11.93 13.61 -9.62
C GLY A 105 11.04 14.84 -9.42
N ALA A 106 10.08 15.09 -10.30
CA ALA A 106 9.06 16.10 -10.06
C ALA A 106 8.08 15.65 -8.98
N GLU A 107 7.61 16.59 -8.15
CA GLU A 107 6.52 16.33 -7.21
C GLU A 107 5.22 16.04 -7.97
N VAL A 108 4.49 15.03 -7.51
CA VAL A 108 3.21 14.65 -8.10
C VAL A 108 2.03 15.09 -7.23
N SER A 109 1.04 15.71 -7.86
CA SER A 109 -0.21 16.09 -7.21
C SER A 109 -1.37 15.24 -7.69
N GLU A 110 -2.49 15.28 -6.95
CA GLU A 110 -3.72 14.60 -7.31
C GLU A 110 -4.30 15.08 -8.64
N GLU A 111 -3.99 16.31 -9.05
CA GLU A 111 -4.45 16.95 -10.29
C GLU A 111 -3.64 16.51 -11.53
N ALA A 112 -2.68 15.60 -11.38
CA ALA A 112 -1.91 15.08 -12.50
C ALA A 112 -2.82 14.37 -13.52
N VAL A 113 -2.85 14.89 -14.76
CA VAL A 113 -3.75 14.39 -15.82
C VAL A 113 -3.14 13.26 -16.66
N ALA A 114 -1.82 13.13 -16.69
CA ALA A 114 -1.11 12.15 -17.50
C ALA A 114 -0.51 11.03 -16.65
N LEU A 115 -1.36 10.15 -16.12
CA LEU A 115 -0.93 8.99 -15.35
C LEU A 115 -0.42 7.90 -16.29
N LYS A 116 0.86 7.50 -16.13
CA LYS A 116 1.53 6.50 -16.97
C LYS A 116 2.26 5.48 -16.10
N PRO A 117 1.52 4.57 -15.44
CA PRO A 117 2.14 3.53 -14.60
C PRO A 117 3.12 2.68 -15.42
N ILE A 118 4.26 2.34 -14.83
CA ILE A 118 5.32 1.54 -15.45
C ILE A 118 5.39 0.11 -14.91
N SER A 119 4.47 -0.27 -14.03
CA SER A 119 4.30 -1.62 -13.50
C SER A 119 2.89 -2.14 -13.72
N TYR A 120 2.73 -3.47 -13.80
CA TYR A 120 1.39 -4.08 -13.90
C TYR A 120 0.52 -3.73 -12.70
N TYR A 121 1.11 -3.68 -11.51
CA TYR A 121 0.45 -3.23 -10.28
C TYR A 121 -0.11 -1.80 -10.40
N GLY A 122 0.74 -0.85 -10.79
CA GLY A 122 0.32 0.53 -11.00
C GLY A 122 -0.79 0.65 -12.05
N GLY A 123 -0.69 -0.13 -13.15
CA GLY A 123 -1.72 -0.21 -14.18
C GLY A 123 -3.05 -0.76 -13.66
N ALA A 124 -3.01 -1.83 -12.88
CA ALA A 124 -4.20 -2.42 -12.27
C ALA A 124 -4.87 -1.49 -11.25
N LYS A 125 -4.08 -0.82 -10.40
CA LYS A 125 -4.60 0.19 -9.45
C LYS A 125 -5.22 1.38 -10.15
N LEU A 126 -4.58 1.90 -11.22
CA LEU A 126 -5.15 2.99 -12.03
C LEU A 126 -6.46 2.56 -12.71
N GLY A 127 -6.50 1.36 -13.28
CA GLY A 127 -7.73 0.76 -13.83
C GLY A 127 -8.83 0.64 -12.77
N SER A 128 -8.45 0.27 -11.54
CA SER A 128 -9.37 0.21 -10.40
C SER A 128 -9.90 1.60 -10.02
N GLU A 129 -9.07 2.64 -9.99
CA GLU A 129 -9.55 4.02 -9.78
C GLU A 129 -10.55 4.45 -10.85
N GLY A 130 -10.30 4.11 -12.13
CA GLY A 130 -11.20 4.42 -13.24
C GLY A 130 -12.56 3.75 -13.10
N ILE A 131 -12.61 2.44 -12.77
CA ILE A 131 -13.88 1.74 -12.58
C ILE A 131 -14.61 2.21 -11.33
N ILE A 132 -13.89 2.49 -10.22
CA ILE A 132 -14.46 3.08 -9.02
C ILE A 132 -15.13 4.42 -9.32
N SER A 133 -14.50 5.27 -10.15
CA SER A 133 -15.07 6.55 -10.57
C SER A 133 -16.42 6.38 -11.26
N SER A 134 -16.51 5.43 -12.19
CA SER A 134 -17.76 5.12 -12.90
C SER A 134 -18.85 4.62 -11.95
N PHE A 135 -18.51 3.68 -11.05
CA PHE A 135 -19.47 3.17 -10.06
C PHE A 135 -19.91 4.24 -9.06
N ALA A 136 -18.99 5.11 -8.63
CA ALA A 136 -19.30 6.21 -7.71
C ALA A 136 -20.34 7.15 -8.32
N TYR A 137 -20.14 7.57 -9.58
CA TYR A 137 -21.06 8.44 -10.29
C TYR A 137 -22.43 7.77 -10.54
N MET A 138 -22.41 6.56 -11.11
CA MET A 138 -23.61 5.84 -11.52
C MET A 138 -24.49 5.37 -10.34
N ASN A 139 -23.90 5.23 -9.15
CA ASN A 139 -24.59 4.67 -7.98
C ASN A 139 -24.61 5.64 -6.79
N ASP A 140 -24.29 6.92 -6.97
CA ASP A 140 -24.30 7.94 -5.91
C ASP A 140 -23.48 7.54 -4.66
N MET A 141 -22.28 7.01 -4.87
CA MET A 141 -21.41 6.57 -3.78
C MET A 141 -20.56 7.71 -3.22
N SER A 142 -20.11 7.54 -1.98
CA SER A 142 -19.07 8.34 -1.34
C SER A 142 -17.79 7.51 -1.26
N VAL A 143 -16.77 7.92 -1.97
CA VAL A 143 -15.52 7.17 -2.11
C VAL A 143 -14.34 8.01 -1.65
N LEU A 144 -13.57 7.48 -0.71
CA LEU A 144 -12.28 8.01 -0.31
C LEU A 144 -11.17 7.19 -0.98
N VAL A 145 -10.31 7.85 -1.74
CA VAL A 145 -9.15 7.23 -2.40
C VAL A 145 -7.89 7.84 -1.84
N PHE A 146 -7.00 7.01 -1.33
CA PHE A 146 -5.65 7.44 -0.94
C PHE A 146 -4.61 6.85 -1.87
N ARG A 147 -3.81 7.71 -2.51
CA ARG A 147 -2.57 7.34 -3.17
C ARG A 147 -1.43 7.51 -2.17
N PHE A 148 -0.92 6.43 -1.62
CA PHE A 148 0.14 6.45 -0.61
C PHE A 148 1.43 5.79 -1.12
N PRO A 149 2.60 6.14 -0.51
CA PRO A 149 3.89 5.57 -0.87
C PRO A 149 4.08 4.19 -0.22
N ASN A 150 5.34 3.82 0.05
CA ASN A 150 5.65 2.62 0.81
C ASN A 150 5.14 2.75 2.26
N VAL A 151 4.21 1.89 2.63
CA VAL A 151 3.69 1.78 4.01
C VAL A 151 4.53 0.74 4.75
N ILE A 152 5.04 1.13 5.91
CA ILE A 152 5.90 0.27 6.72
C ILE A 152 5.43 0.25 8.19
N GLY A 153 5.82 -0.81 8.91
CA GLY A 153 5.43 -0.99 10.30
C GLY A 153 5.60 -2.43 10.77
N PRO A 154 4.97 -2.81 11.90
CA PRO A 154 5.06 -4.16 12.44
C PRO A 154 4.49 -5.20 11.45
N ARG A 155 5.00 -6.43 11.53
CA ARG A 155 4.58 -7.58 10.70
C ARG A 155 4.84 -7.39 9.19
N LEU A 156 5.84 -6.58 8.85
CA LEU A 156 6.31 -6.45 7.47
C LEU A 156 6.85 -7.80 6.97
N THR A 157 6.37 -8.26 5.80
CA THR A 157 6.71 -9.59 5.27
C THR A 157 7.58 -9.56 4.01
N HIS A 158 7.76 -8.39 3.42
CA HIS A 158 8.52 -8.19 2.19
C HIS A 158 9.04 -6.75 2.07
N GLY A 159 9.87 -6.49 1.08
CA GLY A 159 10.43 -5.17 0.79
C GLY A 159 11.80 -4.95 1.43
N VAL A 160 12.44 -3.83 1.06
CA VAL A 160 13.87 -3.57 1.32
C VAL A 160 14.28 -3.69 2.79
N ILE A 161 13.46 -3.22 3.73
CA ILE A 161 13.75 -3.31 5.17
C ILE A 161 13.77 -4.77 5.61
N PHE A 162 12.71 -5.53 5.27
CA PHE A 162 12.61 -6.95 5.59
C PHE A 162 13.75 -7.75 4.99
N ASP A 163 14.05 -7.52 3.71
CA ASP A 163 15.12 -8.21 2.99
C ASP A 163 16.49 -7.95 3.59
N PHE A 164 16.79 -6.71 3.99
CA PHE A 164 18.08 -6.37 4.61
C PHE A 164 18.23 -7.01 5.98
N VAL A 165 17.20 -6.92 6.83
CA VAL A 165 17.20 -7.58 8.13
C VAL A 165 17.40 -9.08 7.98
N LYS A 166 16.67 -9.73 7.05
CA LYS A 166 16.78 -11.17 6.79
C LYS A 166 18.20 -11.55 6.34
N ARG A 167 18.75 -10.85 5.33
CA ARG A 167 20.10 -11.13 4.80
C ARG A 167 21.18 -10.98 5.86
N LEU A 168 21.11 -9.92 6.67
CA LEU A 168 22.09 -9.67 7.72
C LEU A 168 21.95 -10.61 8.92
N LYS A 169 20.77 -11.20 9.16
CA LYS A 169 20.61 -12.31 10.10
C LYS A 169 21.24 -13.62 9.57
N GLU A 170 21.22 -13.83 8.24
CA GLU A 170 21.83 -14.99 7.59
C GLU A 170 23.35 -14.84 7.46
N ASP A 171 23.82 -13.68 7.01
CA ASP A 171 25.25 -13.34 6.86
C ASP A 171 25.50 -11.86 7.20
N PRO A 172 26.06 -11.55 8.39
CA PRO A 172 26.36 -10.20 8.83
C PRO A 172 27.68 -9.63 8.27
N SER A 173 28.38 -10.34 7.39
CA SER A 173 29.71 -9.90 6.90
C SER A 173 29.66 -8.85 5.84
N HIS A 174 28.57 -8.74 5.08
CA HIS A 174 28.37 -7.77 4.00
C HIS A 174 26.87 -7.61 3.67
N LEU A 175 26.50 -6.52 3.02
CA LEU A 175 25.12 -6.31 2.55
C LEU A 175 25.11 -5.99 1.06
N ARG A 176 24.48 -6.87 0.28
CA ARG A 176 24.24 -6.64 -1.15
C ARG A 176 23.01 -5.75 -1.36
N ILE A 177 23.19 -4.62 -2.05
CA ILE A 177 22.17 -3.62 -2.34
C ILE A 177 21.89 -3.61 -3.85
N LEU A 178 20.60 -3.74 -4.23
CA LEU A 178 20.21 -3.68 -5.64
C LEU A 178 20.21 -2.23 -6.12
N GLY A 179 20.76 -2.01 -7.34
CA GLY A 179 20.93 -0.68 -7.92
C GLY A 179 22.19 0.00 -7.41
N ASP A 180 22.20 1.33 -7.42
CA ASP A 180 23.27 2.20 -6.94
C ASP A 180 23.08 2.70 -5.49
N GLY A 181 21.98 2.30 -4.85
CA GLY A 181 21.62 2.70 -3.49
C GLY A 181 21.04 4.12 -3.36
N MET A 182 20.98 4.87 -4.47
CA MET A 182 20.49 6.25 -4.51
C MET A 182 18.96 6.33 -4.69
N GLN A 183 18.30 5.21 -4.95
CA GLN A 183 16.83 5.19 -5.01
C GLN A 183 16.27 5.72 -3.70
N SER A 184 15.41 6.73 -3.78
CA SER A 184 14.89 7.46 -2.63
C SER A 184 13.39 7.62 -2.72
N LYS A 185 12.70 7.22 -1.65
CA LYS A 185 11.23 7.22 -1.59
C LYS A 185 10.76 7.67 -0.21
N PRO A 186 9.56 8.24 -0.13
CA PRO A 186 8.91 8.43 1.17
C PRO A 186 8.44 7.09 1.74
N TYR A 187 8.59 6.90 3.04
CA TYR A 187 8.07 5.77 3.82
C TYR A 187 7.17 6.30 4.92
N ILE A 188 5.89 5.90 4.88
CA ILE A 188 4.91 6.30 5.89
C ILE A 188 4.72 5.18 6.93
N TYR A 189 4.67 5.54 8.20
CA TYR A 189 4.35 4.58 9.25
C TYR A 189 2.87 4.19 9.19
N VAL A 190 2.58 2.90 9.32
CA VAL A 190 1.22 2.35 9.11
C VAL A 190 0.16 2.98 10.00
N LEU A 191 0.49 3.36 11.25
CA LEU A 191 -0.49 3.98 12.14
C LEU A 191 -0.83 5.42 11.74
N ASP A 192 0.10 6.17 11.12
CA ASP A 192 -0.22 7.49 10.54
C ASP A 192 -1.21 7.33 9.37
N LEU A 193 -1.01 6.30 8.52
CA LEU A 193 -1.95 6.02 7.45
C LEU A 193 -3.34 5.62 7.99
N VAL A 194 -3.39 4.78 9.03
CA VAL A 194 -4.67 4.38 9.67
C VAL A 194 -5.37 5.59 10.29
N ASP A 195 -4.62 6.50 10.95
CA ASP A 195 -5.18 7.75 11.48
C ASP A 195 -5.80 8.60 10.36
N ALA A 196 -5.09 8.77 9.23
CA ALA A 196 -5.64 9.48 8.08
C ALA A 196 -6.92 8.82 7.55
N ILE A 197 -6.93 7.49 7.38
CA ILE A 197 -8.13 6.76 6.91
C ILE A 197 -9.32 7.02 7.85
N MET A 198 -9.11 6.88 9.16
CA MET A 198 -10.18 7.04 10.14
C MET A 198 -10.67 8.48 10.24
N ARG A 199 -9.80 9.46 10.04
CA ARG A 199 -10.15 10.88 10.04
C ARG A 199 -10.99 11.29 8.84
N PHE A 200 -10.71 10.73 7.66
CA PHE A 200 -11.35 11.12 6.39
C PHE A 200 -12.39 10.13 5.87
N LYS A 201 -12.65 9.00 6.57
CA LYS A 201 -13.56 7.95 6.12
C LYS A 201 -14.99 8.42 5.78
N ASP A 202 -15.45 9.49 6.39
CA ASP A 202 -16.78 10.08 6.14
C ASP A 202 -16.72 11.12 5.02
N ALA A 203 -16.12 10.75 3.88
CA ALA A 203 -16.03 11.58 2.70
C ALA A 203 -17.42 11.95 2.14
N GLU A 204 -17.51 13.10 1.49
CA GLU A 204 -18.72 13.56 0.79
C GLU A 204 -19.05 12.64 -0.40
N LYS A 205 -20.28 12.78 -0.93
CA LYS A 205 -20.71 12.09 -2.16
C LYS A 205 -19.78 12.40 -3.33
N GLY A 206 -19.45 11.38 -4.09
CA GLY A 206 -18.46 11.44 -5.16
C GLY A 206 -17.11 10.89 -4.72
N ILE A 207 -16.05 11.35 -5.34
CA ILE A 207 -14.69 10.89 -5.04
C ILE A 207 -13.91 11.99 -4.33
N THR A 208 -13.40 11.66 -3.15
CA THR A 208 -12.37 12.42 -2.46
C THR A 208 -11.04 11.69 -2.62
N LEU A 209 -10.08 12.33 -3.28
CA LEU A 209 -8.76 11.78 -3.55
C LEU A 209 -7.69 12.59 -2.82
N TYR A 210 -6.80 11.91 -2.09
CA TYR A 210 -5.62 12.50 -1.47
C TYR A 210 -4.35 11.72 -1.78
N ASN A 211 -3.26 12.45 -2.04
CA ASN A 211 -1.92 11.94 -1.78
C ASN A 211 -1.71 11.91 -0.26
N VAL A 212 -1.30 10.76 0.26
CA VAL A 212 -1.05 10.59 1.70
C VAL A 212 0.37 10.06 1.90
N GLY A 213 1.21 10.80 2.60
CA GLY A 213 2.62 10.46 2.74
C GLY A 213 3.33 11.34 3.74
N VAL A 214 4.65 11.36 3.62
CA VAL A 214 5.57 12.20 4.41
C VAL A 214 6.37 13.10 3.46
N GLU A 215 6.78 14.27 3.95
CA GLU A 215 7.57 15.25 3.16
C GLU A 215 9.00 14.78 2.89
N THR A 216 9.52 13.90 3.75
CA THR A 216 10.89 13.41 3.69
C THR A 216 10.99 12.10 2.91
N GLN A 217 12.19 11.79 2.45
CA GLN A 217 12.50 10.56 1.72
C GLN A 217 13.69 9.87 2.36
N THR A 218 13.74 8.54 2.26
CA THR A 218 14.87 7.73 2.71
C THR A 218 15.46 6.99 1.53
N SER A 219 16.77 7.10 1.32
CA SER A 219 17.47 6.34 0.29
C SER A 219 17.68 4.89 0.71
N VAL A 220 17.88 4.00 -0.28
CA VAL A 220 18.14 2.58 -0.01
C VAL A 220 19.43 2.40 0.80
N THR A 221 20.47 3.21 0.52
CA THR A 221 21.69 3.24 1.35
C THR A 221 21.38 3.66 2.79
N ARG A 222 20.56 4.70 2.98
CA ARG A 222 20.19 5.14 4.34
C ARG A 222 19.38 4.08 5.09
N ILE A 223 18.51 3.33 4.43
CA ILE A 223 17.83 2.17 5.02
C ILE A 223 18.86 1.13 5.48
N ALA A 224 19.86 0.81 4.65
CA ALA A 224 20.91 -0.14 5.01
C ALA A 224 21.69 0.32 6.25
N GLU A 225 22.04 1.61 6.33
CA GLU A 225 22.70 2.20 7.50
C GLU A 225 21.84 2.04 8.76
N ILE A 226 20.56 2.43 8.70
CA ILE A 226 19.62 2.32 9.83
C ILE A 226 19.49 0.85 10.29
N VAL A 227 19.38 -0.10 9.35
CA VAL A 227 19.30 -1.53 9.70
C VAL A 227 20.58 -1.97 10.40
N CYS A 228 21.77 -1.62 9.87
CA CYS A 228 23.05 -1.96 10.49
C CYS A 228 23.18 -1.33 11.88
N GLU A 229 22.85 -0.04 12.05
CA GLU A 229 22.86 0.66 13.34
C GLU A 229 22.00 -0.08 14.37
N LYS A 230 20.76 -0.46 14.01
CA LYS A 230 19.83 -1.16 14.91
C LYS A 230 20.24 -2.60 15.21
N MET A 231 20.95 -3.27 14.31
CA MET A 231 21.52 -4.60 14.53
C MET A 231 22.86 -4.57 15.27
N GLY A 232 23.43 -3.39 15.57
CA GLY A 232 24.75 -3.26 16.19
C GLY A 232 25.91 -3.66 15.26
N LEU A 233 25.69 -3.67 13.94
CA LEU A 233 26.68 -4.02 12.93
C LEU A 233 27.41 -2.74 12.47
N ASN A 234 28.72 -2.65 12.74
CA ASN A 234 29.51 -1.47 12.39
C ASN A 234 30.50 -1.80 11.27
N GLY A 235 30.54 -0.94 10.25
CA GLY A 235 31.60 -0.99 9.23
C GLY A 235 31.51 -2.17 8.26
N ILE A 236 30.37 -2.83 8.13
CA ILE A 236 30.20 -3.86 7.11
C ILE A 236 30.20 -3.23 5.72
N PRO A 237 30.79 -3.88 4.71
CA PRO A 237 30.79 -3.35 3.34
C PRO A 237 29.41 -3.47 2.70
N PHE A 238 29.04 -2.43 1.95
CA PHE A 238 27.87 -2.43 1.08
C PHE A 238 28.29 -2.70 -0.36
N GLU A 239 27.70 -3.72 -0.98
CA GLU A 239 27.96 -4.14 -2.36
C GLU A 239 26.81 -3.74 -3.26
N TYR A 240 27.02 -2.73 -4.11
CA TYR A 240 26.01 -2.22 -5.02
C TYR A 240 26.05 -2.97 -6.35
N THR A 241 24.88 -3.40 -6.86
CA THR A 241 24.80 -4.09 -8.15
C THR A 241 24.86 -3.13 -9.34
N GLY A 242 24.75 -1.83 -9.09
CA GLY A 242 24.74 -0.79 -10.13
C GLY A 242 23.38 -0.63 -10.82
N GLY A 243 23.24 0.47 -11.58
CA GLY A 243 21.99 0.86 -12.24
C GLY A 243 21.10 1.77 -11.38
N ARG A 244 20.23 2.56 -12.05
CA ARG A 244 19.38 3.55 -11.38
C ARG A 244 18.20 2.94 -10.60
N GLY A 245 17.72 1.75 -10.96
CA GLY A 245 16.57 1.07 -10.35
C GLY A 245 16.96 -0.27 -9.74
N GLY A 246 16.20 -0.71 -8.75
CA GLY A 246 16.38 -2.03 -8.13
C GLY A 246 15.88 -3.18 -9.02
N TRP A 247 14.87 -2.93 -9.85
CA TRP A 247 14.24 -3.90 -10.76
C TRP A 247 13.44 -3.18 -11.86
N LYS A 248 13.00 -3.91 -12.90
CA LYS A 248 12.21 -3.35 -14.00
C LYS A 248 10.79 -2.99 -13.54
N GLY A 249 10.42 -1.71 -13.64
CA GLY A 249 9.14 -1.18 -13.16
C GLY A 249 9.24 -0.51 -11.78
N ASP A 250 10.42 -0.48 -11.18
CA ASP A 250 10.70 0.34 -10.00
C ASP A 250 10.76 1.81 -10.38
N VAL A 251 10.13 2.68 -9.57
CA VAL A 251 10.24 4.14 -9.68
C VAL A 251 11.35 4.59 -8.74
N PRO A 252 12.54 4.99 -9.25
CA PRO A 252 13.73 5.18 -8.41
C PRO A 252 13.59 6.35 -7.43
N VAL A 253 12.99 7.44 -7.87
CA VAL A 253 12.81 8.67 -7.08
C VAL A 253 11.37 9.11 -7.21
N PHE A 254 10.76 9.43 -6.07
CA PHE A 254 9.38 9.81 -6.01
C PHE A 254 9.16 10.84 -4.89
N ALA A 255 8.44 11.91 -5.18
CA ALA A 255 8.02 12.93 -4.22
C ALA A 255 6.55 13.29 -4.41
N TYR A 256 5.84 13.48 -3.30
CA TYR A 256 4.46 13.98 -3.32
C TYR A 256 4.38 15.49 -3.13
N ASN A 257 3.47 16.13 -3.86
CA ASN A 257 2.82 17.31 -3.35
C ASN A 257 1.74 16.87 -2.35
N LEU A 258 1.84 17.35 -1.12
CA LEU A 258 0.94 17.02 -0.01
C LEU A 258 0.07 18.21 0.41
N ASP A 259 0.06 19.31 -0.33
CA ASP A 259 -0.64 20.55 0.01
C ASP A 259 -2.13 20.32 0.29
N LYS A 260 -2.78 19.47 -0.51
CA LYS A 260 -4.19 19.16 -0.38
C LYS A 260 -4.56 18.54 0.96
N ILE A 261 -3.83 17.51 1.38
CA ILE A 261 -4.09 16.88 2.68
C ILE A 261 -3.62 17.76 3.83
N HIS A 262 -2.50 18.49 3.67
CA HIS A 262 -1.98 19.41 4.67
C HIS A 262 -2.93 20.58 4.95
N ALA A 263 -3.66 21.06 3.94
CA ALA A 263 -4.68 22.09 4.10
C ALA A 263 -5.82 21.67 5.05
N THR A 264 -6.03 20.36 5.26
CA THR A 264 -6.98 19.82 6.24
C THR A 264 -6.48 19.87 7.68
N GLY A 265 -5.20 20.20 7.88
CA GLY A 265 -4.51 20.16 9.18
C GLY A 265 -3.98 18.78 9.57
N TRP A 266 -4.09 17.77 8.69
CA TRP A 266 -3.47 16.46 8.93
C TRP A 266 -2.01 16.44 8.45
N ARG A 267 -1.14 15.80 9.23
CA ARG A 267 0.24 15.50 8.86
C ARG A 267 0.65 14.16 9.47
N ALA A 268 1.56 13.44 8.81
CA ALA A 268 2.19 12.28 9.40
C ALA A 268 3.00 12.68 10.64
N SER A 269 3.03 11.83 11.64
CA SER A 269 3.69 12.09 12.92
C SER A 269 5.22 11.88 12.88
N MET A 270 5.71 11.17 11.86
CA MET A 270 7.10 10.76 11.70
C MET A 270 7.64 11.18 10.34
N THR A 271 8.94 11.46 10.30
CA THR A 271 9.72 11.52 9.06
C THR A 271 9.90 10.10 8.49
N SER A 272 10.31 10.03 7.21
CA SER A 272 10.59 8.74 6.55
C SER A 272 11.68 7.94 7.29
N ASP A 273 12.78 8.58 7.72
CA ASP A 273 13.86 7.92 8.47
C ASP A 273 13.38 7.40 9.84
N GLU A 274 12.58 8.19 10.56
CA GLU A 274 12.01 7.76 11.85
C GLU A 274 11.07 6.57 11.69
N ALA A 275 10.22 6.57 10.66
CA ALA A 275 9.34 5.46 10.34
C ALA A 275 10.13 4.18 10.00
N VAL A 276 11.23 4.33 9.20
CA VAL A 276 12.16 3.22 8.89
C VAL A 276 12.81 2.69 10.16
N ALA A 277 13.40 3.56 10.98
CA ALA A 277 14.07 3.16 12.21
C ALA A 277 13.13 2.41 13.16
N LYS A 278 11.92 2.93 13.36
CA LYS A 278 10.89 2.29 14.18
C LYS A 278 10.45 0.93 13.63
N THR A 279 10.31 0.82 12.29
CA THR A 279 9.95 -0.45 11.65
C THR A 279 11.04 -1.51 11.81
N VAL A 280 12.31 -1.12 11.65
CA VAL A 280 13.46 -2.03 11.86
C VAL A 280 13.42 -2.62 13.26
N GLU A 281 13.17 -1.82 14.31
CA GLU A 281 13.05 -2.30 15.71
C GLU A 281 11.95 -3.36 15.89
N MET A 282 10.91 -3.32 15.07
CA MET A 282 9.76 -4.24 15.15
C MET A 282 9.95 -5.52 14.32
N VAL A 283 10.87 -5.49 13.34
CA VAL A 283 11.19 -6.63 12.47
C VAL A 283 12.37 -7.44 13.00
N LEU A 284 13.21 -6.84 13.87
CA LEU A 284 14.32 -7.52 14.57
C LEU A 284 13.81 -8.53 15.59
#